data_f67357aa582bf527c128a40705aef152
#
_entry.id   f67357aa582bf527c128a40705aef152
#
_cell.length_a   1.000
_cell.length_b   1.000
_cell.length_c   1.000
_cell.angle_alpha   90.00
_cell.angle_beta   90.00
_cell.angle_gamma   90.00
#
_symmetry.space_group_name_H-M   'P 1'
#
loop_
_entity.id
_entity.type
_entity.pdbx_description
1 polymer ?
#
loop_
_entity_poly.entity_id
_entity_poly.type
_entity_poly.pdbx_seq_one_letter_code
_entity_poly.pdbx_strand_id
1 'polypeptide(L)'
;MKILILSDSHASLRFMRQCCEKVKPQVMIHLGDYYDDGQTIAEEFPSITVYQVPGNCDKYRAPIGAPEILIQGIGGVKFYLTHGHRHHVKMTRISLLRDARAVGAAVVLYGHTHEVDCHREEDGLWVINPGSCGYGGGKAGIMEVENGTIQAVYLIDEVS
;
A
#
# COMPACT_ATOMS: atom_id res chain seq x y z
N MET A 1 -13.67 7.05 6.20
CA MET A 1 -12.52 6.21 6.62
C MET A 1 -11.30 6.61 5.82
N LYS A 2 -10.22 6.95 6.50
CA LYS A 2 -8.93 7.27 5.87
C LYS A 2 -8.02 6.06 5.87
N ILE A 3 -7.42 5.78 4.72
CA ILE A 3 -6.47 4.68 4.51
C ILE A 3 -5.12 5.29 4.13
N LEU A 4 -4.10 5.01 4.91
CA LEU A 4 -2.72 5.40 4.62
C LEU A 4 -2.03 4.24 3.88
N ILE A 5 -1.42 4.54 2.74
CA ILE A 5 -0.79 3.54 1.88
C ILE A 5 0.71 3.81 1.81
N LEU A 6 1.49 2.83 2.27
CA LEU A 6 2.95 2.92 2.36
C LEU A 6 3.59 1.71 1.69
N SER A 7 4.80 1.88 1.19
CA SER A 7 5.59 0.81 0.60
C SER A 7 7.07 1.12 0.66
N ASP A 8 7.89 0.06 0.63
CA ASP A 8 9.34 0.18 0.48
C ASP A 8 9.93 1.12 1.52
N SER A 9 9.63 0.86 2.79
CA SER A 9 9.99 1.74 3.90
C SER A 9 11.49 1.70 4.24
N HIS A 10 12.14 0.55 4.10
CA HIS A 10 13.58 0.41 4.30
C HIS A 10 14.08 1.14 5.56
N ALA A 11 13.42 0.85 6.69
CA ALA A 11 13.68 1.41 8.02
C ALA A 11 13.37 2.91 8.20
N SER A 12 12.58 3.50 7.30
CA SER A 12 12.18 4.91 7.39
C SER A 12 10.99 5.12 8.34
N LEU A 13 11.14 4.67 9.58
CA LEU A 13 10.09 4.71 10.60
C LEU A 13 9.66 6.13 10.95
N ARG A 14 10.59 7.09 10.90
CA ARG A 14 10.29 8.49 11.21
C ARG A 14 9.18 9.03 10.28
N PHE A 15 9.32 8.83 8.99
CA PHE A 15 8.33 9.28 8.02
C PHE A 15 6.99 8.56 8.23
N MET A 16 7.02 7.25 8.47
CA MET A 16 5.82 6.47 8.74
C MET A 16 5.07 6.99 9.97
N ARG A 17 5.80 7.27 11.07
CA ARG A 17 5.21 7.85 12.29
C ARG A 17 4.59 9.21 12.03
N GLN A 18 5.30 10.08 11.30
CA GLN A 18 4.79 11.40 10.94
C GLN A 18 3.49 11.30 10.14
N CYS A 19 3.42 10.38 9.18
CA CYS A 19 2.19 10.14 8.43
C CYS A 19 1.04 9.72 9.33
N CYS A 20 1.27 8.76 10.23
CA CYS A 20 0.25 8.30 11.16
C CYS A 20 -0.25 9.41 12.08
N GLU A 21 0.65 10.25 12.58
CA GLU A 21 0.33 11.36 13.48
C GLU A 21 -0.45 12.48 12.76
N LYS A 22 -0.08 12.80 11.53
CA LYS A 22 -0.71 13.88 10.76
C LYS A 22 -2.03 13.44 10.13
N VAL A 23 -2.05 12.28 9.50
CA VAL A 23 -3.21 11.78 8.75
C VAL A 23 -4.27 11.21 9.68
N LYS A 24 -3.84 10.57 10.77
CA LYS A 24 -4.70 9.85 11.71
C LYS A 24 -5.60 8.84 10.99
N PRO A 25 -5.02 7.90 10.22
CA PRO A 25 -5.81 6.94 9.46
C PRO A 25 -6.47 5.91 10.37
N GLN A 26 -7.59 5.35 9.94
CA GLN A 26 -8.18 4.18 10.57
C GLN A 26 -7.50 2.90 10.09
N VAL A 27 -6.95 2.92 8.87
CA VAL A 27 -6.30 1.77 8.25
C VAL A 27 -4.96 2.20 7.68
N MET A 28 -3.94 1.37 7.85
CA MET A 28 -2.65 1.53 7.19
C MET A 28 -2.37 0.28 6.37
N ILE A 29 -1.87 0.47 5.15
CA ILE A 29 -1.46 -0.61 4.26
C ILE A 29 0.03 -0.47 4.01
N HIS A 30 0.79 -1.55 4.22
CA HIS A 30 2.22 -1.63 3.91
C HIS A 30 2.44 -2.69 2.83
N LEU A 31 2.97 -2.26 1.70
CA LEU A 31 3.06 -3.09 0.49
C LEU A 31 4.40 -3.82 0.33
N GLY A 32 5.14 -3.98 1.42
CA GLY A 32 6.36 -4.78 1.41
C GLY A 32 7.65 -3.98 1.31
N ASP A 33 8.71 -4.70 1.44
CA ASP A 33 10.07 -4.31 1.72
C ASP A 33 10.19 -3.58 3.06
N TYR A 34 10.76 -4.32 4.00
CA TYR A 34 10.78 -4.06 5.44
C TYR A 34 9.40 -4.23 6.07
N TYR A 35 8.87 -5.44 5.92
CA TYR A 35 7.60 -5.87 6.54
C TYR A 35 7.57 -5.56 8.04
N ASP A 36 8.68 -5.73 8.73
CA ASP A 36 8.82 -5.48 10.16
C ASP A 36 8.62 -4.01 10.53
N ASP A 37 8.86 -3.06 9.61
CA ASP A 37 8.53 -1.65 9.84
C ASP A 37 7.03 -1.46 10.07
N GLY A 38 6.21 -2.14 9.26
CA GLY A 38 4.76 -2.11 9.42
C GLY A 38 4.31 -2.72 10.75
N GLN A 39 4.97 -3.78 11.21
CA GLN A 39 4.70 -4.38 12.51
C GLN A 39 5.03 -3.41 13.65
N THR A 40 6.14 -2.69 13.54
CA THR A 40 6.52 -1.67 14.53
C THR A 40 5.46 -0.57 14.64
N ILE A 41 4.98 -0.07 13.49
CA ILE A 41 3.92 0.94 13.49
C ILE A 41 2.61 0.38 14.09
N ALA A 42 2.26 -0.87 13.79
CA ALA A 42 1.08 -1.50 14.37
C ALA A 42 1.13 -1.54 15.89
N GLU A 43 2.30 -1.80 16.47
CA GLU A 43 2.50 -1.81 17.91
C GLU A 43 2.42 -0.41 18.51
N GLU A 44 2.98 0.59 17.84
CA GLU A 44 2.99 1.97 18.31
C GLU A 44 1.64 2.68 18.19
N PHE A 45 0.83 2.27 17.21
CA PHE A 45 -0.48 2.87 16.93
C PHE A 45 -1.58 1.79 16.96
N PRO A 46 -1.91 1.26 18.15
CA PRO A 46 -2.82 0.11 18.26
C PRO A 46 -4.25 0.39 17.80
N SER A 47 -4.64 1.65 17.64
CA SER A 47 -5.95 2.01 17.10
C SER A 47 -6.03 1.90 15.57
N ILE A 48 -4.88 1.77 14.88
CA ILE A 48 -4.83 1.65 13.42
C ILE A 48 -4.90 0.16 13.05
N THR A 49 -5.80 -0.20 12.13
CA THR A 49 -5.82 -1.53 11.54
C THR A 49 -4.77 -1.59 10.44
N VAL A 50 -3.86 -2.57 10.52
CA VAL A 50 -2.74 -2.68 9.57
C VAL A 50 -2.89 -3.92 8.70
N TYR A 51 -2.82 -3.74 7.38
CA TYR A 51 -2.74 -4.81 6.40
C TYR A 51 -1.38 -4.75 5.71
N GLN A 52 -0.73 -5.89 5.56
CA GLN A 52 0.62 -5.95 5.00
C GLN A 52 0.79 -7.14 4.07
N VAL A 53 1.66 -6.96 3.08
CA VAL A 53 2.19 -8.04 2.24
C VAL A 53 3.71 -7.96 2.23
N PRO A 54 4.42 -9.10 2.16
CA PRO A 54 5.87 -9.09 2.09
C PRO A 54 6.36 -8.70 0.70
N GLY A 55 7.50 -8.02 0.65
CA GLY A 55 8.22 -7.73 -0.57
C GLY A 55 9.36 -8.71 -0.82
N ASN A 56 10.11 -8.48 -1.89
CA ASN A 56 11.25 -9.33 -2.26
C ASN A 56 12.41 -9.26 -1.27
N CYS A 57 12.48 -8.21 -0.43
CA CYS A 57 13.50 -8.07 0.61
C CYS A 57 13.08 -8.65 1.97
N ASP A 58 11.91 -9.29 2.05
CA ASP A 58 11.29 -9.66 3.34
C ASP A 58 11.38 -11.14 3.69
N LYS A 59 12.24 -11.89 3.02
CA LYS A 59 12.37 -13.34 3.27
C LYS A 59 12.56 -13.69 4.76
N TYR A 60 13.32 -12.87 5.48
CA TYR A 60 13.59 -13.05 6.90
C TYR A 60 12.96 -11.97 7.79
N ARG A 61 12.15 -11.08 7.21
CA ARG A 61 11.49 -9.99 7.92
C ARG A 61 9.99 -10.20 8.11
N ALA A 62 9.38 -11.00 7.24
CA ALA A 62 7.98 -11.36 7.33
C ALA A 62 7.82 -12.71 8.02
N PRO A 63 6.66 -12.95 8.68
CA PRO A 63 6.35 -14.29 9.21
C PRO A 63 6.35 -15.32 8.08
N ILE A 64 6.74 -16.55 8.42
CA ILE A 64 6.67 -17.67 7.48
C ILE A 64 5.20 -17.87 7.06
N GLY A 65 4.96 -17.93 5.74
CA GLY A 65 3.61 -18.09 5.20
C GLY A 65 2.80 -16.81 5.09
N ALA A 66 3.40 -15.63 5.33
CA ALA A 66 2.71 -14.36 5.08
C ALA A 66 2.28 -14.28 3.61
N PRO A 67 1.01 -13.98 3.32
CA PRO A 67 0.52 -13.96 1.94
C PRO A 67 1.17 -12.84 1.13
N GLU A 68 1.67 -13.16 -0.06
CA GLU A 68 2.25 -12.17 -0.97
C GLU A 68 1.19 -11.40 -1.75
N ILE A 69 -0.01 -11.94 -1.79
CA ILE A 69 -1.19 -11.30 -2.38
C ILE A 69 -2.29 -11.33 -1.34
N LEU A 70 -2.87 -10.16 -1.06
CA LEU A 70 -3.96 -10.05 -0.11
C LEU A 70 -5.15 -9.39 -0.80
N ILE A 71 -6.29 -10.08 -0.82
CA ILE A 71 -7.54 -9.54 -1.32
C ILE A 71 -8.37 -9.17 -0.11
N GLN A 72 -8.60 -7.87 0.08
CA GLN A 72 -9.17 -7.36 1.32
C GLN A 72 -10.31 -6.37 1.06
N GLY A 73 -11.43 -6.57 1.74
CA GLY A 73 -12.50 -5.58 1.79
C GLY A 73 -12.17 -4.53 2.85
N ILE A 74 -12.20 -3.26 2.48
CA ILE A 74 -11.96 -2.14 3.39
C ILE A 74 -12.99 -1.06 3.07
N GLY A 75 -13.82 -0.71 4.05
CA GLY A 75 -14.86 0.31 3.86
C GLY A 75 -15.85 -0.01 2.76
N GLY A 76 -16.09 -1.29 2.48
CA GLY A 76 -16.99 -1.73 1.41
C GLY A 76 -16.35 -1.75 0.02
N VAL A 77 -15.05 -1.51 -0.09
CA VAL A 77 -14.28 -1.52 -1.35
C VAL A 77 -13.36 -2.72 -1.36
N LYS A 78 -13.30 -3.45 -2.47
CA LYS A 78 -12.41 -4.60 -2.62
C LYS A 78 -11.05 -4.16 -3.14
N PHE A 79 -10.00 -4.48 -2.38
CA PHE A 79 -8.60 -4.16 -2.67
C PHE A 79 -7.82 -5.42 -3.04
N TYR A 80 -6.94 -5.27 -4.03
CA TYR A 80 -5.91 -6.25 -4.36
C TYR A 80 -4.56 -5.65 -3.95
N LEU A 81 -3.90 -6.26 -2.97
CA LEU A 81 -2.65 -5.77 -2.38
C LEU A 81 -1.51 -6.73 -2.72
N THR A 82 -0.42 -6.21 -3.25
CA THR A 82 0.80 -6.99 -3.48
C THR A 82 2.01 -6.05 -3.56
N HIS A 83 3.20 -6.58 -3.28
CA HIS A 83 4.42 -5.78 -3.49
C HIS A 83 4.66 -5.53 -4.98
N GLY A 84 4.44 -6.54 -5.82
CA GLY A 84 4.52 -6.42 -7.28
C GLY A 84 5.69 -7.18 -7.91
N HIS A 85 6.68 -7.64 -7.13
CA HIS A 85 7.82 -8.36 -7.69
C HIS A 85 7.41 -9.65 -8.40
N ARG A 86 6.36 -10.34 -7.92
CA ARG A 86 5.82 -11.56 -8.55
C ARG A 86 5.09 -11.26 -9.85
N HIS A 87 4.61 -10.04 -10.02
CA HIS A 87 3.89 -9.60 -11.23
C HIS A 87 4.82 -8.88 -12.22
N HIS A 88 6.11 -8.84 -11.94
CA HIS A 88 7.12 -8.19 -12.80
C HIS A 88 6.78 -6.74 -13.15
N VAL A 89 6.32 -5.98 -12.15
CA VAL A 89 5.80 -4.60 -12.36
C VAL A 89 6.86 -3.61 -12.83
N LYS A 90 8.16 -3.94 -12.71
CA LYS A 90 9.23 -3.13 -13.31
C LYS A 90 9.25 -3.22 -14.83
N MET A 91 8.67 -4.29 -15.39
CA MET A 91 8.59 -4.50 -16.84
C MET A 91 7.26 -3.99 -17.39
N THR A 92 6.15 -4.38 -16.76
CA THR A 92 4.80 -4.05 -17.21
C THR A 92 3.80 -4.31 -16.09
N ARG A 93 2.63 -3.67 -16.13
CA ARG A 93 1.55 -3.90 -15.17
C ARG A 93 0.48 -4.88 -15.70
N ILE A 94 0.66 -5.44 -16.89
CA ILE A 94 -0.37 -6.29 -17.54
C ILE A 94 -0.81 -7.42 -16.62
N SER A 95 0.13 -8.20 -16.08
CA SER A 95 -0.16 -9.33 -15.18
C SER A 95 -0.88 -8.89 -13.91
N LEU A 96 -0.42 -7.79 -13.30
CA LEU A 96 -1.01 -7.25 -12.08
C LEU A 96 -2.47 -6.85 -12.31
N LEU A 97 -2.74 -6.08 -13.36
CA LEU A 97 -4.09 -5.61 -13.65
C LEU A 97 -5.03 -6.75 -14.03
N ARG A 98 -4.54 -7.72 -14.79
CA ARG A 98 -5.30 -8.93 -15.14
C ARG A 98 -5.77 -9.67 -13.88
N ASP A 99 -4.86 -9.90 -12.93
CA ASP A 99 -5.17 -10.64 -11.71
C ASP A 99 -6.11 -9.85 -10.79
N ALA A 100 -5.93 -8.54 -10.69
CA ALA A 100 -6.83 -7.68 -9.93
C ALA A 100 -8.25 -7.70 -10.53
N ARG A 101 -8.37 -7.62 -11.84
CA ARG A 101 -9.67 -7.69 -12.53
C ARG A 101 -10.34 -9.05 -12.36
N ALA A 102 -9.56 -10.12 -12.36
CA ALA A 102 -10.08 -11.49 -12.23
C ALA A 102 -10.81 -11.70 -10.89
N VAL A 103 -10.41 -11.00 -9.83
CA VAL A 103 -11.05 -11.10 -8.52
C VAL A 103 -12.09 -9.99 -8.28
N GLY A 104 -12.32 -9.13 -9.27
CA GLY A 104 -13.29 -8.03 -9.14
C GLY A 104 -12.84 -6.91 -8.23
N ALA A 105 -11.54 -6.68 -8.10
CA ALA A 105 -11.03 -5.59 -7.28
C ALA A 105 -11.41 -4.23 -7.86
N ALA A 106 -11.73 -3.28 -7.00
CA ALA A 106 -11.95 -1.88 -7.38
C ALA A 106 -10.65 -1.07 -7.31
N VAL A 107 -9.68 -1.56 -6.53
CA VAL A 107 -8.38 -0.90 -6.31
C VAL A 107 -7.30 -1.96 -6.31
N VAL A 108 -6.21 -1.70 -7.03
CA VAL A 108 -4.98 -2.48 -6.94
C VAL A 108 -3.86 -1.59 -6.41
N LEU A 109 -3.19 -2.06 -5.36
CA LEU A 109 -2.07 -1.37 -4.74
C LEU A 109 -0.80 -2.20 -4.91
N TYR A 110 0.28 -1.56 -5.31
CA TYR A 110 1.58 -2.21 -5.49
C TYR A 110 2.72 -1.25 -5.14
N GLY A 111 3.92 -1.78 -4.98
CA GLY A 111 5.13 -1.03 -4.70
C GLY A 111 6.26 -1.45 -5.63
N HIS A 112 7.41 -1.78 -5.05
CA HIS A 112 8.59 -2.37 -5.71
C HIS A 112 9.35 -1.44 -6.66
N THR A 113 8.68 -0.67 -7.51
CA THR A 113 9.34 0.23 -8.49
C THR A 113 9.93 1.48 -7.84
N HIS A 114 9.47 1.84 -6.64
CA HIS A 114 9.73 3.11 -5.96
C HIS A 114 9.20 4.35 -6.72
N GLU A 115 8.45 4.13 -7.80
CA GLU A 115 7.88 5.20 -8.61
C GLU A 115 6.40 5.35 -8.34
N VAL A 116 5.96 6.58 -8.10
CA VAL A 116 4.54 6.86 -7.87
C VAL A 116 3.73 6.54 -9.12
N ASP A 117 2.56 5.94 -8.90
CA ASP A 117 1.57 5.68 -9.93
C ASP A 117 0.21 5.89 -9.27
N CYS A 118 -0.61 6.74 -9.82
CA CYS A 118 -1.93 6.98 -9.28
C CYS A 118 -2.84 7.36 -10.43
N HIS A 119 -3.55 6.37 -10.96
CA HIS A 119 -4.45 6.59 -12.09
C HIS A 119 -5.65 5.65 -12.00
N ARG A 120 -6.65 5.95 -12.78
CA ARG A 120 -7.86 5.14 -12.92
C ARG A 120 -7.95 4.63 -14.34
N GLU A 121 -8.14 3.31 -14.49
CA GLU A 121 -8.32 2.67 -15.78
C GLU A 121 -9.71 2.99 -16.34
N GLU A 122 -9.91 2.76 -17.64
CA GLU A 122 -11.19 3.05 -18.31
C GLU A 122 -12.37 2.30 -17.67
N ASP A 123 -12.13 1.09 -17.18
CA ASP A 123 -13.16 0.27 -16.51
C ASP A 123 -13.39 0.66 -15.04
N GLY A 124 -12.73 1.70 -14.57
CA GLY A 124 -12.89 2.22 -13.22
C GLY A 124 -11.91 1.67 -12.18
N LEU A 125 -11.05 0.72 -12.54
CA LEU A 125 -10.04 0.18 -11.62
C LEU A 125 -9.03 1.25 -11.24
N TRP A 126 -8.88 1.52 -9.95
CA TRP A 126 -7.82 2.37 -9.44
C TRP A 126 -6.52 1.60 -9.34
N VAL A 127 -5.43 2.20 -9.82
CA VAL A 127 -4.08 1.62 -9.84
C VAL A 127 -3.17 2.58 -9.10
N ILE A 128 -2.63 2.14 -7.95
CA ILE A 128 -1.88 3.04 -7.07
C ILE A 128 -0.59 2.38 -6.61
N ASN A 129 0.51 3.09 -6.81
CA ASN A 129 1.79 2.85 -6.18
C ASN A 129 2.12 4.13 -5.39
N PRO A 130 2.24 4.06 -4.07
CA PRO A 130 2.49 5.27 -3.27
C PRO A 130 3.91 5.82 -3.42
N GLY A 131 4.78 5.09 -4.13
CA GLY A 131 6.20 5.36 -4.14
C GLY A 131 6.88 4.78 -2.92
N SER A 132 8.16 5.05 -2.72
CA SER A 132 8.90 4.57 -1.56
C SER A 132 8.79 5.58 -0.42
N CYS A 133 8.49 5.11 0.80
CA CYS A 133 8.59 5.98 1.97
C CYS A 133 10.03 6.05 2.52
N GLY A 134 10.95 5.24 1.99
CA GLY A 134 12.36 5.20 2.39
C GLY A 134 13.34 5.88 1.44
N TYR A 135 13.06 5.85 0.16
CA TYR A 135 13.95 6.39 -0.87
C TYR A 135 13.32 7.59 -1.56
N GLY A 136 14.14 8.58 -1.90
CA GLY A 136 13.69 9.75 -2.66
C GLY A 136 12.85 10.73 -1.86
N GLY A 137 13.03 10.77 -0.54
CA GLY A 137 12.35 11.74 0.31
C GLY A 137 10.92 11.38 0.69
N GLY A 138 10.70 10.20 1.19
CA GLY A 138 9.43 9.75 1.79
C GLY A 138 8.14 10.08 1.02
N LYS A 139 7.48 9.04 0.52
CA LYS A 139 6.21 9.19 -0.21
C LYS A 139 5.15 8.26 0.37
N ALA A 140 3.91 8.68 0.31
CA ALA A 140 2.77 7.89 0.77
C ALA A 140 1.52 8.21 -0.06
N GLY A 141 0.55 7.31 -0.02
CA GLY A 141 -0.76 7.54 -0.59
C GLY A 141 -1.83 7.63 0.49
N ILE A 142 -2.89 8.36 0.21
CA ILE A 142 -4.05 8.45 1.08
C ILE A 142 -5.29 8.20 0.24
N MET A 143 -6.17 7.36 0.76
CA MET A 143 -7.49 7.12 0.18
C MET A 143 -8.56 7.33 1.24
N GLU A 144 -9.61 8.02 0.87
CA GLU A 144 -10.78 8.17 1.72
C GLU A 144 -11.93 7.37 1.10
N VAL A 145 -12.50 6.46 1.89
CA VAL A 145 -13.65 5.63 1.47
C VAL A 145 -14.81 5.83 2.44
N GLU A 146 -16.03 5.79 1.91
CA GLU A 146 -17.24 5.92 2.69
C GLU A 146 -18.33 5.09 2.04
N ASN A 147 -18.91 4.13 2.82
CA ASN A 147 -20.02 3.29 2.36
C ASN A 147 -19.79 2.63 0.98
N GLY A 148 -18.61 2.05 0.77
CA GLY A 148 -18.28 1.38 -0.47
C GLY A 148 -17.91 2.31 -1.63
N THR A 149 -17.80 3.61 -1.38
CA THR A 149 -17.47 4.61 -2.40
C THR A 149 -16.13 5.27 -2.08
N ILE A 150 -15.28 5.39 -3.08
CA ILE A 150 -13.99 6.09 -2.97
C ILE A 150 -14.27 7.58 -3.12
N GLN A 151 -14.00 8.35 -2.07
CA GLN A 151 -14.27 9.80 -2.03
C GLN A 151 -13.08 10.62 -2.49
N ALA A 152 -11.87 10.17 -2.18
CA ALA A 152 -10.64 10.91 -2.53
C ALA A 152 -9.46 9.95 -2.60
N VAL A 153 -8.52 10.26 -3.51
CA VAL A 153 -7.23 9.58 -3.64
C VAL A 153 -6.19 10.65 -3.91
N TYR A 154 -5.14 10.68 -3.10
CA TYR A 154 -4.04 11.63 -3.32
C TYR A 154 -2.73 11.11 -2.77
N LEU A 155 -1.64 11.68 -3.27
CA LEU A 155 -0.29 11.34 -2.85
C LEU A 155 0.27 12.46 -1.99
N ILE A 156 1.08 12.09 -1.01
CA ILE A 156 1.81 13.03 -0.17
C ILE A 156 3.29 12.70 -0.19
N ASP A 157 4.13 13.69 0.09
CA ASP A 157 5.56 13.49 0.26
C ASP A 157 6.08 14.23 1.50
N GLU A 158 7.32 13.92 1.85
CA GLU A 158 7.96 14.47 3.05
C GLU A 158 8.29 15.95 2.91
N VAL A 159 8.37 16.42 1.68
CA VAL A 159 8.77 17.79 1.37
C VAL A 159 7.59 18.73 1.57
N SER A 160 7.56 19.39 2.68
CA SER A 160 6.52 20.37 2.97
C SER A 160 7.02 21.43 3.92
#